data_2b883be3a0e75a5282e37b0c73375425
#
_entry.id   2b883be3a0e75a5282e37b0c73375425
#
_cell.length_a   1.000
_cell.length_b   1.000
_cell.length_c   1.000
_cell.angle_alpha   90.00
_cell.angle_beta   90.00
_cell.angle_gamma   90.00
#
_symmetry.space_group_name_H-M   'P 1'
#
loop_
_entity.id
_entity.type
_entity.pdbx_description
1 polymer ?
#
loop_
_entity_poly.entity_id
_entity_poly.type
_entity_poly.pdbx_seq_one_letter_code
_entity_poly.pdbx_strand_id
1 'polypeptide(L)'
;QIHISNYYNSDTGLAFADALLAATGMDRVFFGNSGAEANEAAIKLARKAGWLASEQSGGPERKNIVTVKKSFHGRTIATLAATAQDKFHPDSFAPYPDGFTAIDANDFAALETCFDETVCAFMFECVQGEGGVNLLDPAWIQAACAAAKKAGALVIADEVQTGMGRTGTLLACDALGIAPDVVTLAKGIAGGVPFGACLAKGRAAEVFVPGDHQSTFGGNPLACAAGLVVLAELSKKGFLAQVTENGAYIRDKIAGWKIPGLTGIRGKGLMIGFDITGTASGPASAGDVQKACLETGGAGFDGLCVSTAGPRTVRFLPPLIIGRKEIDAGLEILYTVLTR
;
A
#
# COMPACT_ATOMS: atom_id res chain seq x y z
N GLN A 1 20.98 21.69 1.43
CA GLN A 1 20.87 21.36 -0.01
C GLN A 1 19.56 20.60 -0.25
N ILE A 2 18.71 21.13 -1.16
CA ILE A 2 17.40 20.54 -1.46
C ILE A 2 17.54 19.37 -2.46
N HIS A 3 18.42 19.52 -3.45
CA HIS A 3 18.64 18.55 -4.50
C HIS A 3 20.12 18.48 -4.91
N ILE A 4 20.54 17.30 -5.29
CA ILE A 4 21.80 17.01 -5.95
C ILE A 4 21.57 15.89 -6.97
N SER A 5 22.26 15.93 -8.10
CA SER A 5 22.18 14.81 -9.06
C SER A 5 22.56 13.48 -8.40
N ASN A 6 21.78 12.43 -8.64
CA ASN A 6 22.06 11.09 -8.15
C ASN A 6 23.24 10.37 -8.86
N TYR A 7 24.00 11.11 -9.68
CA TYR A 7 25.38 10.71 -9.99
C TYR A 7 26.36 10.91 -8.82
N TYR A 8 25.92 11.62 -7.78
CA TYR A 8 26.69 11.88 -6.56
C TYR A 8 25.90 11.40 -5.34
N ASN A 9 26.59 10.94 -4.34
CA ASN A 9 26.00 10.61 -3.06
C ASN A 9 25.82 11.87 -2.21
N SER A 10 24.74 11.90 -1.42
CA SER A 10 24.58 12.86 -0.34
C SER A 10 24.58 12.13 1.01
N ASP A 11 25.16 12.74 2.04
CA ASP A 11 25.20 12.14 3.38
C ASP A 11 23.79 11.81 3.90
N THR A 12 22.83 12.71 3.66
CA THR A 12 21.44 12.52 4.05
C THR A 12 20.78 11.36 3.30
N GLY A 13 21.08 11.23 1.98
CA GLY A 13 20.57 10.13 1.16
C GLY A 13 21.08 8.78 1.62
N LEU A 14 22.42 8.67 1.87
CA LEU A 14 23.05 7.45 2.40
C LEU A 14 22.51 7.11 3.79
N ALA A 15 22.44 8.09 4.70
CA ALA A 15 21.94 7.87 6.05
C ALA A 15 20.49 7.35 6.05
N PHE A 16 19.60 7.89 5.17
CA PHE A 16 18.23 7.40 5.07
C PHE A 16 18.18 5.99 4.45
N ALA A 17 18.97 5.73 3.40
CA ALA A 17 19.05 4.40 2.81
C ALA A 17 19.46 3.35 3.85
N ASP A 18 20.55 3.60 4.58
CA ASP A 18 21.05 2.68 5.61
C ASP A 18 20.00 2.45 6.72
N ALA A 19 19.38 3.53 7.22
CA ALA A 19 18.36 3.45 8.26
C ALA A 19 17.11 2.68 7.79
N LEU A 20 16.66 2.92 6.55
CA LEU A 20 15.48 2.25 5.99
C LEU A 20 15.76 0.76 5.74
N LEU A 21 16.91 0.42 5.17
CA LEU A 21 17.33 -0.96 4.93
C LEU A 21 17.48 -1.73 6.25
N ALA A 22 18.11 -1.13 7.25
CA ALA A 22 18.24 -1.73 8.58
C ALA A 22 16.87 -1.98 9.24
N ALA A 23 15.93 -1.03 9.11
CA ALA A 23 14.60 -1.15 9.71
C ALA A 23 13.71 -2.18 9.01
N THR A 24 13.87 -2.37 7.68
CA THR A 24 13.04 -3.27 6.87
C THR A 24 13.67 -4.64 6.63
N GLY A 25 14.98 -4.80 6.92
CA GLY A 25 15.72 -6.02 6.64
C GLY A 25 15.89 -6.31 5.15
N MET A 26 15.80 -5.27 4.30
CA MET A 26 16.04 -5.34 2.87
C MET A 26 17.51 -5.02 2.56
N ASP A 27 17.99 -5.37 1.35
CA ASP A 27 19.42 -5.27 1.02
C ASP A 27 19.76 -4.06 0.14
N ARG A 28 18.83 -3.63 -0.72
CA ARG A 28 19.00 -2.50 -1.65
C ARG A 28 17.77 -1.65 -1.71
N VAL A 29 17.92 -0.37 -2.03
CA VAL A 29 16.81 0.57 -2.24
C VAL A 29 17.06 1.42 -3.48
N PHE A 30 16.01 1.60 -4.27
CA PHE A 30 15.88 2.64 -5.29
C PHE A 30 14.87 3.67 -4.80
N PHE A 31 15.20 4.96 -4.89
CA PHE A 31 14.31 6.05 -4.52
C PHE A 31 13.66 6.70 -5.75
N GLY A 32 12.35 6.89 -5.69
CA GLY A 32 11.55 7.70 -6.59
C GLY A 32 10.81 8.80 -5.85
N ASN A 33 9.75 9.37 -6.45
CA ASN A 33 9.00 10.50 -5.89
C ASN A 33 7.54 10.15 -5.55
N SER A 34 7.11 8.95 -5.89
CA SER A 34 5.73 8.50 -5.72
C SER A 34 5.62 6.98 -5.59
N GLY A 35 4.46 6.50 -5.14
CA GLY A 35 4.16 5.07 -5.13
C GLY A 35 4.09 4.45 -6.53
N ALA A 36 3.63 5.22 -7.52
CA ALA A 36 3.61 4.75 -8.90
C ALA A 36 5.04 4.53 -9.43
N GLU A 37 5.98 5.46 -9.17
CA GLU A 37 7.39 5.27 -9.55
C GLU A 37 8.04 4.09 -8.80
N ALA A 38 7.72 3.89 -7.53
CA ALA A 38 8.20 2.74 -6.77
C ALA A 38 7.69 1.42 -7.38
N ASN A 39 6.41 1.37 -7.75
CA ASN A 39 5.80 0.20 -8.39
C ASN A 39 6.29 -0.02 -9.82
N GLU A 40 6.53 1.04 -10.60
CA GLU A 40 7.20 0.93 -11.92
C GLU A 40 8.60 0.31 -11.79
N ALA A 41 9.37 0.72 -10.79
CA ALA A 41 10.67 0.11 -10.50
C ALA A 41 10.52 -1.37 -10.15
N ALA A 42 9.55 -1.75 -9.31
CA ALA A 42 9.29 -3.14 -8.95
C ALA A 42 8.86 -4.00 -10.16
N ILE A 43 7.98 -3.48 -11.04
CA ILE A 43 7.55 -4.14 -12.28
C ILE A 43 8.73 -4.36 -13.23
N LYS A 44 9.56 -3.33 -13.45
CA LYS A 44 10.76 -3.43 -14.28
C LYS A 44 11.76 -4.43 -13.72
N LEU A 45 11.98 -4.38 -12.40
CA LEU A 45 12.87 -5.31 -11.70
C LEU A 45 12.39 -6.75 -11.88
N ALA A 46 11.10 -7.02 -11.68
CA ALA A 46 10.51 -8.35 -11.84
C ALA A 46 10.64 -8.88 -13.26
N ARG A 47 10.33 -8.06 -14.26
CA ARG A 47 10.47 -8.44 -15.68
C ARG A 47 11.91 -8.72 -16.07
N LYS A 48 12.86 -7.90 -15.59
CA LYS A 48 14.29 -8.16 -15.83
C LYS A 48 14.75 -9.44 -15.13
N ALA A 49 14.33 -9.69 -13.88
CA ALA A 49 14.63 -10.93 -13.18
C ALA A 49 14.09 -12.16 -13.93
N GLY A 50 12.87 -12.06 -14.46
CA GLY A 50 12.26 -13.10 -15.28
C GLY A 50 13.03 -13.34 -16.58
N TRP A 51 13.40 -12.29 -17.30
CA TRP A 51 14.21 -12.38 -18.51
C TRP A 51 15.56 -13.06 -18.24
N LEU A 52 16.29 -12.64 -17.20
CA LEU A 52 17.56 -13.26 -16.82
C LEU A 52 17.40 -14.75 -16.49
N ALA A 53 16.32 -15.15 -15.82
CA ALA A 53 16.04 -16.55 -15.51
C ALA A 53 15.73 -17.35 -16.79
N SER A 54 15.03 -16.77 -17.75
CA SER A 54 14.74 -17.41 -19.06
C SER A 54 16.02 -17.62 -19.88
N GLU A 55 16.89 -16.62 -19.96
CA GLU A 55 18.18 -16.72 -20.64
C GLU A 55 19.06 -17.81 -20.04
N GLN A 56 19.09 -17.91 -18.70
CA GLN A 56 19.90 -18.93 -18.02
C GLN A 56 19.36 -20.36 -18.20
N SER A 57 18.04 -20.52 -18.25
CA SER A 57 17.42 -21.84 -18.35
C SER A 57 17.18 -22.32 -19.78
N GLY A 58 17.17 -21.40 -20.76
CA GLY A 58 16.69 -21.66 -22.12
C GLY A 58 15.18 -21.96 -22.19
N GLY A 59 14.45 -21.60 -21.12
CA GLY A 59 13.01 -21.80 -21.01
C GLY A 59 12.18 -20.67 -21.63
N PRO A 60 10.85 -20.68 -21.42
CA PRO A 60 9.95 -19.66 -21.95
C PRO A 60 10.23 -18.29 -21.33
N GLU A 61 9.85 -17.23 -22.06
CA GLU A 61 9.99 -15.86 -21.59
C GLU A 61 9.11 -15.61 -20.34
N ARG A 62 9.75 -15.22 -19.24
CA ARG A 62 9.09 -14.93 -17.96
C ARG A 62 8.87 -13.43 -17.80
N LYS A 63 7.70 -12.94 -18.13
CA LYS A 63 7.33 -11.52 -18.03
C LYS A 63 5.99 -11.25 -17.37
N ASN A 64 5.21 -12.29 -17.09
CA ASN A 64 3.88 -12.17 -16.54
C ASN A 64 3.95 -11.89 -15.03
N ILE A 65 3.09 -10.99 -14.58
CA ILE A 65 2.94 -10.61 -13.17
C ILE A 65 1.51 -10.95 -12.75
N VAL A 66 1.39 -11.79 -11.72
CA VAL A 66 0.10 -12.09 -11.11
C VAL A 66 -0.21 -11.01 -10.07
N THR A 67 -1.42 -10.43 -10.15
CA THR A 67 -1.94 -9.46 -9.20
C THR A 67 -3.23 -9.97 -8.56
N VAL A 68 -3.79 -9.22 -7.61
CA VAL A 68 -5.03 -9.60 -6.92
C VAL A 68 -6.16 -8.68 -7.35
N LYS A 69 -7.32 -9.20 -7.73
CA LYS A 69 -8.50 -8.38 -8.08
C LYS A 69 -8.82 -7.38 -6.96
N LYS A 70 -9.28 -6.20 -7.34
CA LYS A 70 -9.51 -5.01 -6.50
C LYS A 70 -8.22 -4.36 -5.98
N SER A 71 -7.03 -4.78 -6.42
CA SER A 71 -5.78 -4.08 -6.10
C SER A 71 -5.70 -2.70 -6.73
N PHE A 72 -4.83 -1.87 -6.19
CA PHE A 72 -4.48 -0.57 -6.75
C PHE A 72 -2.98 -0.33 -6.62
N HIS A 73 -2.28 -0.26 -7.75
CA HIS A 73 -0.81 -0.14 -7.79
C HIS A 73 -0.31 1.16 -8.39
N GLY A 74 -1.18 2.03 -8.91
CA GLY A 74 -0.80 3.35 -9.44
C GLY A 74 -1.61 3.79 -10.65
N ARG A 75 -1.19 4.93 -11.24
CA ARG A 75 -1.85 5.60 -12.36
C ARG A 75 -0.95 5.81 -13.59
N THR A 76 0.31 5.36 -13.56
CA THR A 76 1.15 5.25 -14.76
C THR A 76 0.70 4.04 -15.58
N ILE A 77 1.03 4.00 -16.86
CA ILE A 77 0.45 2.97 -17.76
C ILE A 77 0.74 1.54 -17.29
N ALA A 78 1.96 1.23 -16.81
CA ALA A 78 2.23 -0.13 -16.35
C ALA A 78 1.64 -0.42 -14.96
N THR A 79 1.70 0.52 -14.02
CA THR A 79 1.04 0.36 -12.72
C THR A 79 -0.49 0.33 -12.85
N LEU A 80 -1.04 1.01 -13.87
CA LEU A 80 -2.45 0.95 -14.19
C LEU A 80 -2.84 -0.44 -14.73
N ALA A 81 -2.03 -1.02 -15.63
CA ALA A 81 -2.22 -2.39 -16.09
C ALA A 81 -2.16 -3.43 -14.94
N ALA A 82 -1.32 -3.18 -13.93
CA ALA A 82 -1.24 -4.00 -12.71
C ALA A 82 -2.44 -3.79 -11.76
N THR A 83 -3.11 -2.63 -11.83
CA THR A 83 -4.27 -2.29 -10.99
C THR A 83 -5.50 -3.06 -11.44
N ALA A 84 -5.97 -4.01 -10.65
CA ALA A 84 -7.05 -4.93 -11.05
C ALA A 84 -8.45 -4.41 -10.65
N GLN A 85 -8.82 -3.25 -11.17
CA GLN A 85 -10.13 -2.63 -11.02
C GLN A 85 -10.57 -2.01 -12.36
N ASP A 86 -11.61 -2.56 -12.99
CA ASP A 86 -12.08 -2.20 -14.35
C ASP A 86 -12.35 -0.70 -14.53
N LYS A 87 -12.86 -0.03 -13.48
CA LYS A 87 -13.13 1.42 -13.50
C LYS A 87 -11.90 2.29 -13.81
N PHE A 88 -10.69 1.74 -13.67
CA PHE A 88 -9.43 2.43 -13.96
C PHE A 88 -8.85 2.08 -15.33
N HIS A 89 -9.51 1.20 -16.10
CA HIS A 89 -9.08 0.77 -17.44
C HIS A 89 -10.02 1.26 -18.55
N PRO A 90 -10.22 2.57 -18.74
CA PRO A 90 -11.03 3.04 -19.87
C PRO A 90 -10.29 2.78 -21.20
N ASP A 91 -11.04 2.47 -22.25
CA ASP A 91 -10.49 2.22 -23.60
C ASP A 91 -9.68 3.40 -24.13
N SER A 92 -9.99 4.62 -23.64
CA SER A 92 -9.29 5.86 -24.03
C SER A 92 -7.79 5.89 -23.66
N PHE A 93 -7.34 5.01 -22.78
CA PHE A 93 -5.93 4.91 -22.36
C PHE A 93 -5.20 3.70 -22.98
N ALA A 94 -5.93 2.88 -23.74
CA ALA A 94 -5.34 1.73 -24.43
C ALA A 94 -4.33 2.16 -25.53
N PRO A 95 -3.32 1.33 -25.85
CA PRO A 95 -3.11 -0.02 -25.34
C PRO A 95 -2.40 -0.05 -23.99
N TYR A 96 -2.82 -0.99 -23.14
CA TYR A 96 -2.13 -1.29 -21.88
C TYR A 96 -1.00 -2.30 -22.11
N PRO A 97 0.11 -2.24 -21.34
CA PRO A 97 1.14 -3.27 -21.42
C PRO A 97 0.59 -4.66 -21.10
N ASP A 98 1.00 -5.66 -21.86
CA ASP A 98 0.68 -7.06 -21.64
C ASP A 98 1.40 -7.64 -20.40
N GLY A 99 1.00 -8.85 -20.03
CA GLY A 99 1.67 -9.64 -19.00
C GLY A 99 1.20 -9.34 -17.59
N PHE A 100 -0.06 -8.98 -17.39
CA PHE A 100 -0.70 -8.88 -16.07
C PHE A 100 -1.93 -9.79 -16.02
N THR A 101 -2.01 -10.60 -14.97
CA THR A 101 -3.14 -11.50 -14.70
C THR A 101 -3.64 -11.28 -13.29
N ALA A 102 -4.94 -11.00 -13.12
CA ALA A 102 -5.53 -10.77 -11.80
C ALA A 102 -6.33 -12.00 -11.34
N ILE A 103 -6.02 -12.50 -10.12
CA ILE A 103 -6.74 -13.58 -9.46
C ILE A 103 -7.66 -13.06 -8.36
N ASP A 104 -8.70 -13.80 -8.02
CA ASP A 104 -9.57 -13.45 -6.90
C ASP A 104 -8.84 -13.63 -5.55
N ALA A 105 -9.03 -12.67 -4.64
CA ALA A 105 -8.50 -12.78 -3.30
C ALA A 105 -9.16 -13.96 -2.57
N ASN A 106 -8.36 -14.69 -1.79
CA ASN A 106 -8.79 -15.82 -0.97
C ASN A 106 -9.29 -17.04 -1.77
N ASP A 107 -9.01 -17.10 -3.08
CA ASP A 107 -9.25 -18.25 -3.93
C ASP A 107 -8.03 -19.18 -3.93
N PHE A 108 -8.08 -20.25 -3.14
CA PHE A 108 -7.00 -21.25 -3.07
C PHE A 108 -6.88 -22.07 -4.36
N ALA A 109 -7.98 -22.30 -5.08
CA ALA A 109 -7.95 -23.09 -6.31
C ALA A 109 -7.19 -22.35 -7.43
N ALA A 110 -7.30 -21.05 -7.50
CA ALA A 110 -6.54 -20.25 -8.46
C ALA A 110 -5.02 -20.40 -8.28
N LEU A 111 -4.53 -20.66 -7.04
CA LEU A 111 -3.11 -20.80 -6.77
C LEU A 111 -2.48 -22.03 -7.42
N GLU A 112 -3.27 -23.05 -7.78
CA GLU A 112 -2.77 -24.28 -8.42
C GLU A 112 -2.30 -24.04 -9.85
N THR A 113 -2.82 -23.02 -10.53
CA THR A 113 -2.59 -22.81 -11.97
C THR A 113 -2.08 -21.43 -12.34
N CYS A 114 -2.19 -20.40 -11.46
CA CYS A 114 -1.84 -19.03 -11.80
C CYS A 114 -0.33 -18.75 -11.87
N PHE A 115 0.52 -19.64 -11.32
CA PHE A 115 1.98 -19.49 -11.31
C PHE A 115 2.64 -20.48 -12.27
N ASP A 116 2.42 -20.29 -13.57
CA ASP A 116 3.09 -21.08 -14.60
C ASP A 116 4.53 -20.58 -14.84
N GLU A 117 5.20 -21.24 -15.79
CA GLU A 117 6.60 -20.95 -16.14
C GLU A 117 6.83 -19.59 -16.79
N THR A 118 5.78 -18.85 -17.17
CA THR A 118 5.88 -17.51 -17.76
C THR A 118 5.79 -16.39 -16.70
N VAL A 119 5.46 -16.74 -15.45
CA VAL A 119 5.27 -15.76 -14.37
C VAL A 119 6.61 -15.37 -13.75
N CYS A 120 6.91 -14.06 -13.74
CA CYS A 120 8.10 -13.49 -13.12
C CYS A 120 7.85 -12.95 -11.71
N ALA A 121 6.61 -12.55 -11.37
CA ALA A 121 6.29 -12.05 -10.04
C ALA A 121 4.82 -12.23 -9.64
N PHE A 122 4.59 -12.23 -8.32
CA PHE A 122 3.31 -12.03 -7.67
C PHE A 122 3.34 -10.69 -6.92
N MET A 123 2.39 -9.79 -7.21
CA MET A 123 2.30 -8.46 -6.61
C MET A 123 0.97 -8.28 -5.90
N PHE A 124 1.00 -7.82 -4.64
CA PHE A 124 -0.19 -7.69 -3.80
C PHE A 124 -0.06 -6.56 -2.77
N GLU A 125 -1.21 -6.09 -2.27
CA GLU A 125 -1.34 -5.26 -1.07
C GLU A 125 -1.75 -6.16 0.11
N CYS A 126 -1.14 -6.02 1.29
CA CYS A 126 -1.57 -6.74 2.50
C CYS A 126 -3.00 -6.38 2.95
N VAL A 127 -3.39 -5.13 2.71
CA VAL A 127 -4.75 -4.63 2.83
C VAL A 127 -5.03 -3.78 1.60
N GLN A 128 -6.03 -4.16 0.82
CA GLN A 128 -6.40 -3.45 -0.41
C GLN A 128 -7.08 -2.12 -0.09
N GLY A 129 -6.31 -1.03 -0.10
CA GLY A 129 -6.79 0.27 0.36
C GLY A 129 -7.88 0.86 -0.50
N GLU A 130 -7.65 0.99 -1.80
CA GLU A 130 -8.59 1.55 -2.78
C GLU A 130 -9.70 0.55 -3.18
N GLY A 131 -9.46 -0.73 -2.96
CA GLY A 131 -10.42 -1.82 -3.23
C GLY A 131 -11.52 -1.94 -2.18
N GLY A 132 -11.45 -1.18 -1.07
CA GLY A 132 -12.47 -1.23 -0.01
C GLY A 132 -11.92 -1.53 1.38
N VAL A 133 -10.66 -1.30 1.65
CA VAL A 133 -9.97 -1.71 2.89
C VAL A 133 -10.13 -3.21 3.15
N ASN A 134 -9.95 -4.03 2.12
CA ASN A 134 -10.11 -5.47 2.21
C ASN A 134 -8.82 -6.10 2.76
N LEU A 135 -8.95 -6.82 3.88
CA LEU A 135 -7.86 -7.63 4.42
C LEU A 135 -7.79 -8.93 3.62
N LEU A 136 -6.58 -9.31 3.21
CA LEU A 136 -6.35 -10.64 2.65
C LEU A 136 -6.31 -11.67 3.78
N ASP A 137 -6.84 -12.85 3.52
CA ASP A 137 -6.73 -13.97 4.47
C ASP A 137 -5.25 -14.36 4.68
N PRO A 138 -4.76 -14.41 5.93
CA PRO A 138 -3.36 -14.69 6.20
C PRO A 138 -2.89 -16.05 5.66
N ALA A 139 -3.71 -17.08 5.71
CA ALA A 139 -3.35 -18.40 5.22
C ALA A 139 -3.27 -18.40 3.69
N TRP A 140 -4.22 -17.73 3.03
CA TRP A 140 -4.23 -17.62 1.58
C TRP A 140 -3.02 -16.85 1.05
N ILE A 141 -2.71 -15.68 1.62
CA ILE A 141 -1.60 -14.87 1.12
C ILE A 141 -0.25 -15.54 1.37
N GLN A 142 -0.09 -16.25 2.49
CA GLN A 142 1.09 -17.09 2.74
C GLN A 142 1.22 -18.21 1.71
N ALA A 143 0.11 -18.90 1.40
CA ALA A 143 0.09 -19.94 0.36
C ALA A 143 0.40 -19.38 -1.03
N ALA A 144 -0.15 -18.22 -1.40
CA ALA A 144 0.13 -17.53 -2.66
C ALA A 144 1.62 -17.16 -2.79
N CYS A 145 2.20 -16.58 -1.74
CA CYS A 145 3.64 -16.26 -1.72
C CYS A 145 4.51 -17.52 -1.82
N ALA A 146 4.12 -18.61 -1.15
CA ALA A 146 4.85 -19.87 -1.23
C ALA A 146 4.75 -20.50 -2.64
N ALA A 147 3.58 -20.47 -3.27
CA ALA A 147 3.37 -20.94 -4.64
C ALA A 147 4.18 -20.14 -5.65
N ALA A 148 4.18 -18.80 -5.54
CA ALA A 148 4.99 -17.93 -6.37
C ALA A 148 6.49 -18.24 -6.24
N LYS A 149 7.00 -18.35 -5.03
CA LYS A 149 8.41 -18.73 -4.76
C LYS A 149 8.75 -20.10 -5.31
N LYS A 150 7.87 -21.11 -5.16
CA LYS A 150 8.05 -22.45 -5.72
C LYS A 150 8.15 -22.42 -7.25
N ALA A 151 7.36 -21.56 -7.91
CA ALA A 151 7.43 -21.34 -9.35
C ALA A 151 8.65 -20.49 -9.79
N GLY A 152 9.48 -20.02 -8.85
CA GLY A 152 10.62 -19.16 -9.14
C GLY A 152 10.24 -17.70 -9.43
N ALA A 153 9.00 -17.27 -9.18
CA ALA A 153 8.56 -15.90 -9.28
C ALA A 153 9.01 -15.07 -8.07
N LEU A 154 9.19 -13.75 -8.25
CA LEU A 154 9.44 -12.82 -7.15
C LEU A 154 8.12 -12.50 -6.42
N VAL A 155 8.22 -12.27 -5.12
CA VAL A 155 7.12 -11.79 -4.29
C VAL A 155 7.28 -10.30 -4.04
N ILE A 156 6.33 -9.49 -4.53
CA ILE A 156 6.31 -8.03 -4.41
C ILE A 156 5.18 -7.64 -3.46
N ALA A 157 5.52 -7.08 -2.30
CA ALA A 157 4.57 -6.46 -1.39
C ALA A 157 4.45 -4.96 -1.70
N ASP A 158 3.29 -4.53 -2.19
CA ASP A 158 2.96 -3.13 -2.30
C ASP A 158 2.52 -2.59 -0.93
N GLU A 159 3.45 -1.98 -0.25
CA GLU A 159 3.28 -1.36 1.06
C GLU A 159 3.11 0.17 0.96
N VAL A 160 2.80 0.68 -0.21
CA VAL A 160 2.60 2.12 -0.46
C VAL A 160 1.52 2.71 0.46
N GLN A 161 0.46 1.94 0.77
CA GLN A 161 -0.58 2.41 1.69
C GLN A 161 -0.52 1.73 3.07
N THR A 162 -0.04 0.52 3.16
CA THR A 162 -0.03 -0.30 4.38
C THR A 162 1.22 -0.13 5.23
N GLY A 163 2.33 0.23 4.61
CA GLY A 163 3.63 0.39 5.26
C GLY A 163 3.76 1.65 6.13
N MET A 164 4.96 1.88 6.59
CA MET A 164 5.33 3.01 7.43
C MET A 164 4.45 3.16 8.68
N GLY A 165 4.15 2.04 9.34
CA GLY A 165 3.43 2.02 10.61
C GLY A 165 1.90 2.06 10.52
N ARG A 166 1.31 2.23 9.32
CA ARG A 166 -0.14 2.42 9.13
C ARG A 166 -0.99 1.31 9.74
N THR A 167 -0.53 0.06 9.66
CA THR A 167 -1.24 -1.12 10.16
C THR A 167 -0.83 -1.56 11.56
N GLY A 168 0.06 -0.80 12.23
CA GLY A 168 0.57 -1.11 13.57
C GLY A 168 1.89 -1.89 13.58
N THR A 169 2.44 -2.20 12.41
CA THR A 169 3.81 -2.71 12.18
C THR A 169 4.51 -1.82 11.17
N LEU A 170 5.83 -1.82 11.10
CA LEU A 170 6.56 -1.01 10.13
C LEU A 170 6.15 -1.38 8.70
N LEU A 171 6.14 -2.68 8.39
CA LEU A 171 5.58 -3.26 7.18
C LEU A 171 4.39 -4.16 7.57
N ALA A 172 3.32 -4.13 6.81
CA ALA A 172 2.14 -4.97 7.08
C ALA A 172 2.43 -6.45 6.83
N CYS A 173 3.32 -6.77 5.90
CA CYS A 173 3.75 -8.13 5.61
C CYS A 173 4.44 -8.81 6.80
N ASP A 174 5.11 -8.06 7.70
CA ASP A 174 5.74 -8.62 8.92
C ASP A 174 4.69 -9.29 9.81
N ALA A 175 3.53 -8.64 9.99
CA ALA A 175 2.44 -9.17 10.80
C ALA A 175 1.74 -10.38 10.17
N LEU A 176 1.97 -10.65 8.88
CA LEU A 176 1.47 -11.81 8.16
C LEU A 176 2.51 -12.94 8.06
N GLY A 177 3.72 -12.74 8.60
CA GLY A 177 4.82 -13.69 8.50
C GLY A 177 5.33 -13.88 7.06
N ILE A 178 5.19 -12.86 6.21
CA ILE A 178 5.61 -12.88 4.81
C ILE A 178 6.96 -12.17 4.69
N ALA A 179 7.91 -12.83 4.03
CA ALA A 179 9.18 -12.25 3.65
C ALA A 179 9.19 -12.02 2.12
N PRO A 180 8.84 -10.81 1.63
CA PRO A 180 8.83 -10.50 0.21
C PRO A 180 10.25 -10.33 -0.33
N ASP A 181 10.42 -10.52 -1.65
CA ASP A 181 11.66 -10.24 -2.37
C ASP A 181 11.78 -8.74 -2.70
N VAL A 182 10.63 -8.08 -2.87
CA VAL A 182 10.54 -6.64 -3.18
C VAL A 182 9.44 -6.00 -2.33
N VAL A 183 9.73 -4.82 -1.79
CA VAL A 183 8.76 -3.98 -1.05
C VAL A 183 8.72 -2.60 -1.68
N THR A 184 7.53 -2.07 -1.92
CA THR A 184 7.37 -0.68 -2.37
C THR A 184 6.75 0.19 -1.28
N LEU A 185 7.30 1.37 -1.08
CA LEU A 185 6.88 2.34 -0.07
C LEU A 185 6.64 3.72 -0.69
N ALA A 186 5.71 4.48 -0.15
CA ALA A 186 5.49 5.90 -0.45
C ALA A 186 4.61 6.55 0.62
N LYS A 187 3.76 7.51 0.23
CA LYS A 187 2.78 8.18 1.12
C LYS A 187 3.41 8.65 2.43
N GLY A 188 3.34 7.82 3.49
CA GLY A 188 3.85 8.15 4.82
C GLY A 188 5.38 8.21 4.95
N ILE A 189 6.15 7.72 3.96
CA ILE A 189 7.60 7.52 4.06
C ILE A 189 8.40 8.80 4.41
N ALA A 190 7.92 9.96 3.96
CA ALA A 190 8.56 11.27 4.20
C ALA A 190 7.59 12.31 4.77
N GLY A 191 6.56 11.87 5.53
CA GLY A 191 5.68 12.76 6.29
C GLY A 191 4.87 13.77 5.44
N GLY A 192 4.70 13.52 4.14
CA GLY A 192 3.98 14.39 3.21
C GLY A 192 4.85 15.00 2.10
N VAL A 193 6.18 14.94 2.21
CA VAL A 193 7.08 15.26 1.10
C VAL A 193 6.96 14.17 0.04
N PRO A 194 6.79 14.50 -1.27
CA PRO A 194 6.72 13.52 -2.35
C PRO A 194 7.94 12.60 -2.35
N PHE A 195 7.72 11.31 -2.11
CA PHE A 195 8.78 10.33 -2.02
C PHE A 195 8.24 8.91 -2.22
N GLY A 196 9.03 8.05 -2.86
CA GLY A 196 8.76 6.65 -3.04
C GLY A 196 10.04 5.84 -2.95
N ALA A 197 9.92 4.57 -2.58
CA ALA A 197 11.05 3.65 -2.51
C ALA A 197 10.65 2.26 -3.01
N CYS A 198 11.53 1.64 -3.79
CA CYS A 198 11.49 0.23 -4.15
C CYS A 198 12.68 -0.45 -3.48
N LEU A 199 12.39 -1.34 -2.55
CA LEU A 199 13.39 -2.10 -1.79
C LEU A 199 13.45 -3.52 -2.34
N ALA A 200 14.64 -4.10 -2.38
CA ALA A 200 14.85 -5.45 -2.88
C ALA A 200 15.75 -6.26 -1.93
N LYS A 201 15.56 -7.58 -1.91
CA LYS A 201 16.27 -8.51 -1.05
C LYS A 201 16.76 -9.74 -1.83
N GLY A 202 17.92 -10.29 -1.40
CA GLY A 202 18.48 -11.50 -1.97
C GLY A 202 18.71 -11.38 -3.48
N ARG A 203 18.26 -12.37 -4.25
CA ARG A 203 18.43 -12.34 -5.71
C ARG A 203 17.81 -11.13 -6.40
N ALA A 204 16.72 -10.57 -5.85
CA ALA A 204 16.08 -9.38 -6.41
C ALA A 204 16.99 -8.14 -6.29
N ALA A 205 17.81 -8.06 -5.24
CA ALA A 205 18.72 -6.94 -5.02
C ALA A 205 19.86 -6.86 -6.06
N GLU A 206 20.15 -7.95 -6.76
CA GLU A 206 21.22 -8.03 -7.75
C GLU A 206 20.75 -7.86 -9.21
N VAL A 207 19.43 -7.63 -9.42
CA VAL A 207 18.83 -7.58 -10.77
C VAL A 207 19.18 -6.30 -11.51
N PHE A 208 19.04 -5.15 -10.87
CA PHE A 208 19.36 -3.87 -11.50
C PHE A 208 20.86 -3.60 -11.49
N VAL A 209 21.36 -3.16 -12.63
CA VAL A 209 22.72 -2.69 -12.81
C VAL A 209 22.71 -1.22 -13.23
N PRO A 210 23.84 -0.49 -13.15
CA PRO A 210 23.90 0.90 -13.60
C PRO A 210 23.36 1.10 -15.02
N GLY A 211 22.45 2.06 -15.17
CA GLY A 211 21.75 2.37 -16.43
C GLY A 211 20.35 1.76 -16.59
N ASP A 212 19.95 0.80 -15.75
CA ASP A 212 18.64 0.16 -15.88
C ASP A 212 17.46 1.06 -15.45
N HIS A 213 17.66 1.81 -14.39
CA HIS A 213 16.59 2.64 -13.82
C HIS A 213 17.17 3.87 -13.10
N GLN A 214 16.48 5.00 -13.22
CA GLN A 214 16.89 6.27 -12.62
C GLN A 214 15.68 7.19 -12.40
N SER A 215 15.81 8.11 -11.44
CA SER A 215 14.87 9.20 -11.19
C SER A 215 15.66 10.48 -10.89
N THR A 216 15.36 11.58 -11.58
CA THR A 216 16.09 12.85 -11.40
C THR A 216 16.03 13.36 -9.97
N PHE A 217 14.85 13.30 -9.34
CA PHE A 217 14.61 13.80 -7.98
C PHE A 217 14.51 12.71 -6.92
N GLY A 218 14.55 11.44 -7.31
CA GLY A 218 14.53 10.32 -6.36
C GLY A 218 15.73 10.36 -5.42
N GLY A 219 15.50 10.22 -4.11
CA GLY A 219 16.54 10.27 -3.09
C GLY A 219 17.11 11.67 -2.83
N ASN A 220 16.38 12.74 -3.20
CA ASN A 220 16.85 14.09 -2.90
C ASN A 220 17.02 14.32 -1.39
N PRO A 221 18.01 15.15 -0.97
CA PRO A 221 18.33 15.37 0.43
C PRO A 221 17.16 15.85 1.29
N LEU A 222 16.26 16.67 0.73
CA LEU A 222 15.09 17.18 1.45
C LEU A 222 14.15 16.03 1.85
N ALA A 223 13.77 15.19 0.89
CA ALA A 223 12.87 14.06 1.13
C ALA A 223 13.53 13.01 2.04
N CYS A 224 14.82 12.74 1.87
CA CYS A 224 15.58 11.82 2.74
C CYS A 224 15.66 12.34 4.18
N ALA A 225 15.88 13.64 4.39
CA ALA A 225 15.88 14.23 5.73
C ALA A 225 14.50 14.09 6.40
N ALA A 226 13.41 14.34 5.66
CA ALA A 226 12.05 14.12 6.15
C ALA A 226 11.80 12.65 6.48
N GLY A 227 12.27 11.72 5.63
CA GLY A 227 12.16 10.27 5.85
C GLY A 227 12.89 9.80 7.11
N LEU A 228 14.09 10.35 7.39
CA LEU A 228 14.82 10.07 8.64
C LEU A 228 14.01 10.45 9.88
N VAL A 229 13.36 11.60 9.87
CA VAL A 229 12.50 12.03 10.97
C VAL A 229 11.31 11.09 11.15
N VAL A 230 10.64 10.74 10.06
CA VAL A 230 9.51 9.78 10.11
C VAL A 230 9.96 8.45 10.68
N LEU A 231 11.06 7.89 10.18
CA LEU A 231 11.56 6.60 10.64
C LEU A 231 11.95 6.64 12.12
N ALA A 232 12.56 7.73 12.59
CA ALA A 232 12.88 7.94 13.98
C ALA A 232 11.62 7.99 14.87
N GLU A 233 10.55 8.66 14.42
CA GLU A 233 9.27 8.69 15.14
C GLU A 233 8.64 7.29 15.23
N LEU A 234 8.60 6.54 14.12
CA LEU A 234 8.04 5.19 14.08
C LEU A 234 8.82 4.20 14.97
N SER A 235 10.12 4.43 15.15
CA SER A 235 10.99 3.59 15.97
C SER A 235 10.88 3.86 17.48
N LYS A 236 10.15 4.90 17.90
CA LYS A 236 9.95 5.17 19.32
C LYS A 236 9.18 4.04 20.00
N LYS A 237 9.65 3.65 21.18
CA LYS A 237 9.01 2.59 21.97
C LYS A 237 7.53 2.91 22.20
N GLY A 238 6.66 1.98 21.84
CA GLY A 238 5.22 2.09 22.04
C GLY A 238 4.46 2.82 20.92
N PHE A 239 5.13 3.48 19.98
CA PHE A 239 4.46 4.22 18.91
C PHE A 239 3.54 3.32 18.07
N LEU A 240 4.05 2.21 17.55
CA LEU A 240 3.27 1.28 16.74
C LEU A 240 2.18 0.54 17.54
N ALA A 241 2.43 0.30 18.84
CA ALA A 241 1.40 -0.24 19.74
C ALA A 241 0.23 0.74 19.88
N GLN A 242 0.51 2.05 20.06
CA GLN A 242 -0.52 3.08 20.11
C GLN A 242 -1.34 3.16 18.81
N VAL A 243 -0.71 2.99 17.64
CA VAL A 243 -1.42 2.91 16.34
C VAL A 243 -2.41 1.75 16.35
N THR A 244 -2.00 0.59 16.84
CA THR A 244 -2.85 -0.59 16.97
C THR A 244 -4.01 -0.38 17.93
N GLU A 245 -3.73 0.16 19.10
CA GLU A 245 -4.71 0.46 20.17
C GLU A 245 -5.74 1.51 19.72
N ASN A 246 -5.28 2.60 19.09
CA ASN A 246 -6.18 3.62 18.56
C ASN A 246 -7.08 3.07 17.45
N GLY A 247 -6.52 2.21 16.58
CA GLY A 247 -7.30 1.55 15.53
C GLY A 247 -8.37 0.61 16.09
N ALA A 248 -8.06 -0.19 17.11
CA ALA A 248 -9.02 -1.03 17.80
C ALA A 248 -10.14 -0.18 18.44
N TYR A 249 -9.76 0.84 19.18
CA TYR A 249 -10.71 1.76 19.81
C TYR A 249 -11.70 2.38 18.83
N ILE A 250 -11.23 2.87 17.68
CA ILE A 250 -12.10 3.46 16.65
C ILE A 250 -13.09 2.41 16.15
N ARG A 251 -12.63 1.21 15.80
CA ARG A 251 -13.50 0.14 15.30
C ARG A 251 -14.52 -0.29 16.34
N ASP A 252 -14.14 -0.44 17.59
CA ASP A 252 -15.03 -0.84 18.69
C ASP A 252 -16.11 0.24 18.96
N LYS A 253 -15.72 1.52 18.91
CA LYS A 253 -16.68 2.63 19.04
C LYS A 253 -17.70 2.61 17.90
N ILE A 254 -17.24 2.49 16.64
CA ILE A 254 -18.15 2.44 15.48
C ILE A 254 -19.06 1.21 15.55
N ALA A 255 -18.55 0.04 15.93
CA ALA A 255 -19.33 -1.18 16.09
C ALA A 255 -20.40 -1.06 17.19
N GLY A 256 -20.07 -0.33 18.27
CA GLY A 256 -20.99 -0.08 19.39
C GLY A 256 -22.19 0.79 19.05
N TRP A 257 -22.15 1.55 17.96
CA TRP A 257 -23.26 2.45 17.58
C TRP A 257 -24.52 1.72 17.08
N LYS A 258 -24.37 0.52 16.51
CA LYS A 258 -25.46 -0.31 15.99
C LYS A 258 -26.38 0.43 15.01
N ILE A 259 -25.79 1.29 14.17
CA ILE A 259 -26.53 2.08 13.19
C ILE A 259 -27.01 1.15 12.06
N PRO A 260 -28.32 1.12 11.74
CA PRO A 260 -28.83 0.38 10.59
C PRO A 260 -28.17 0.85 9.29
N GLY A 261 -27.73 -0.08 8.46
CA GLY A 261 -27.04 0.22 7.18
C GLY A 261 -25.56 0.50 7.30
N LEU A 262 -24.98 0.56 8.51
CA LEU A 262 -23.55 0.54 8.74
C LEU A 262 -23.09 -0.90 8.96
N THR A 263 -22.24 -1.41 8.07
CA THR A 263 -21.84 -2.82 8.06
C THR A 263 -20.36 -2.98 7.73
N GLY A 264 -19.83 -4.20 7.82
CA GLY A 264 -18.49 -4.53 7.31
C GLY A 264 -17.36 -3.71 7.91
N ILE A 265 -17.42 -3.38 9.20
CA ILE A 265 -16.34 -2.65 9.90
C ILE A 265 -15.10 -3.52 9.91
N ARG A 266 -14.00 -3.02 9.34
CA ARG A 266 -12.77 -3.76 9.11
C ARG A 266 -11.55 -2.86 9.12
N GLY A 267 -10.37 -3.46 9.11
CA GLY A 267 -9.10 -2.74 9.03
C GLY A 267 -8.06 -3.22 10.03
N LYS A 268 -6.86 -2.67 9.94
CA LYS A 268 -5.72 -2.97 10.81
C LYS A 268 -4.99 -1.68 11.16
N GLY A 269 -4.60 -1.50 12.43
CA GLY A 269 -4.05 -0.24 12.90
C GLY A 269 -4.99 0.93 12.58
N LEU A 270 -4.45 2.01 12.07
CA LEU A 270 -5.19 3.21 11.64
C LEU A 270 -5.55 3.20 10.14
N MET A 271 -5.77 2.04 9.57
CA MET A 271 -6.36 1.83 8.24
C MET A 271 -7.70 1.13 8.41
N ILE A 272 -8.79 1.89 8.43
CA ILE A 272 -10.13 1.43 8.83
C ILE A 272 -11.12 1.69 7.70
N GLY A 273 -11.99 0.74 7.43
CA GLY A 273 -13.10 0.84 6.48
C GLY A 273 -14.39 0.32 7.09
N PHE A 274 -15.53 0.89 6.67
CA PHE A 274 -16.84 0.36 6.94
C PHE A 274 -17.77 0.69 5.77
N ASP A 275 -18.79 -0.12 5.58
CA ASP A 275 -19.69 0.01 4.44
C ASP A 275 -21.01 0.69 4.84
N ILE A 276 -21.50 1.55 3.96
CA ILE A 276 -22.82 2.16 4.01
C ILE A 276 -23.71 1.48 2.97
N THR A 277 -24.80 0.89 3.42
CA THR A 277 -25.80 0.21 2.56
C THR A 277 -27.11 0.99 2.44
N GLY A 278 -27.10 2.27 2.84
CA GLY A 278 -28.26 3.13 2.95
C GLY A 278 -28.92 3.02 4.33
N THR A 279 -29.22 4.17 4.94
CA THR A 279 -30.02 4.24 6.16
C THR A 279 -31.39 4.80 5.80
N ALA A 280 -32.42 4.48 6.54
CA ALA A 280 -33.80 4.92 6.22
C ALA A 280 -33.98 6.46 6.17
N SER A 281 -33.05 7.20 6.81
CA SER A 281 -33.08 8.67 6.90
C SER A 281 -31.67 9.31 6.79
N GLY A 282 -30.60 8.55 6.56
CA GLY A 282 -29.24 9.04 6.54
C GLY A 282 -28.57 8.91 5.17
N PRO A 283 -27.23 9.08 5.09
CA PRO A 283 -26.48 9.04 3.85
C PRO A 283 -26.69 7.73 3.08
N ALA A 284 -26.91 7.82 1.77
CA ALA A 284 -27.16 6.68 0.90
C ALA A 284 -25.86 6.02 0.38
N SER A 285 -24.74 6.75 0.40
CA SER A 285 -23.46 6.30 -0.14
C SER A 285 -22.28 6.78 0.71
N ALA A 286 -21.10 6.20 0.49
CA ALA A 286 -19.86 6.67 1.12
C ALA A 286 -19.53 8.12 0.71
N GLY A 287 -19.84 8.53 -0.52
CA GLY A 287 -19.67 9.90 -0.99
C GLY A 287 -20.56 10.91 -0.24
N ASP A 288 -21.80 10.54 0.07
CA ASP A 288 -22.67 11.38 0.87
C ASP A 288 -22.16 11.55 2.30
N VAL A 289 -21.64 10.47 2.91
CA VAL A 289 -20.98 10.54 4.23
C VAL A 289 -19.77 11.47 4.17
N GLN A 290 -18.91 11.34 3.16
CA GLN A 290 -17.73 12.19 2.99
C GLN A 290 -18.13 13.66 2.91
N LYS A 291 -19.12 14.00 2.08
CA LYS A 291 -19.61 15.38 1.92
C LYS A 291 -20.19 15.91 3.23
N ALA A 292 -21.09 15.14 3.83
CA ALA A 292 -21.75 15.55 5.08
C ALA A 292 -20.74 15.72 6.25
N CYS A 293 -19.71 14.88 6.33
CA CYS A 293 -18.64 15.02 7.33
C CYS A 293 -17.86 16.33 7.18
N LEU A 294 -17.60 16.79 5.95
CA LEU A 294 -16.92 18.07 5.69
C LEU A 294 -17.77 19.28 6.11
N GLU A 295 -19.10 19.17 5.99
CA GLU A 295 -20.06 20.24 6.24
C GLU A 295 -20.63 20.23 7.69
N THR A 296 -20.29 19.20 8.48
CA THR A 296 -20.79 19.05 9.84
C THR A 296 -19.70 19.36 10.85
N GLY A 297 -19.79 20.52 11.50
CA GLY A 297 -18.93 20.89 12.63
C GLY A 297 -19.34 20.16 13.92
N GLY A 298 -18.42 20.06 14.87
CA GLY A 298 -18.65 19.48 16.19
C GLY A 298 -17.38 19.39 17.02
N ALA A 299 -17.50 19.33 18.34
CA ALA A 299 -16.39 19.20 19.30
C ALA A 299 -15.24 20.22 19.10
N GLY A 300 -15.55 21.41 18.57
CA GLY A 300 -14.57 22.48 18.31
C GLY A 300 -13.84 22.37 16.96
N PHE A 301 -14.34 21.56 16.03
CA PHE A 301 -13.83 21.41 14.67
C PHE A 301 -14.91 21.80 13.64
N ASP A 302 -14.50 22.32 12.49
CA ASP A 302 -15.39 22.78 11.41
C ASP A 302 -15.92 21.61 10.56
N GLY A 303 -15.30 20.44 10.64
CA GLY A 303 -15.68 19.24 9.90
C GLY A 303 -14.71 18.09 10.07
N LEU A 304 -15.02 16.95 9.44
CA LEU A 304 -14.20 15.74 9.44
C LEU A 304 -13.85 15.32 8.01
N CYS A 305 -12.56 15.23 7.71
CA CYS A 305 -12.06 14.67 6.46
C CYS A 305 -12.04 13.14 6.51
N VAL A 306 -12.92 12.49 5.76
CA VAL A 306 -12.85 11.05 5.49
C VAL A 306 -12.66 10.83 3.99
N SER A 307 -12.22 9.64 3.59
CA SER A 307 -12.10 9.26 2.18
C SER A 307 -13.03 8.10 1.84
N THR A 308 -13.17 7.80 0.56
CA THR A 308 -13.98 6.66 0.09
C THR A 308 -13.10 5.62 -0.59
N ALA A 309 -13.54 4.36 -0.57
CA ALA A 309 -12.94 3.27 -1.33
C ALA A 309 -14.07 2.53 -2.08
N GLY A 310 -14.45 3.11 -3.21
CA GLY A 310 -15.65 2.71 -3.95
C GLY A 310 -16.94 3.39 -3.43
N PRO A 311 -18.11 3.00 -3.95
CA PRO A 311 -19.36 3.72 -3.70
C PRO A 311 -19.94 3.53 -2.28
N ARG A 312 -19.55 2.45 -1.60
CA ARG A 312 -20.13 2.08 -0.30
C ARG A 312 -19.16 2.18 0.87
N THR A 313 -17.86 2.06 0.65
CA THR A 313 -16.88 2.03 1.74
C THR A 313 -16.41 3.43 2.11
N VAL A 314 -16.68 3.85 3.34
CA VAL A 314 -16.00 4.97 3.98
C VAL A 314 -14.68 4.49 4.54
N ARG A 315 -13.61 5.21 4.24
CA ARG A 315 -12.25 4.91 4.67
C ARG A 315 -11.75 5.97 5.63
N PHE A 316 -11.31 5.54 6.81
CA PHE A 316 -10.83 6.38 7.89
C PHE A 316 -9.32 6.16 8.06
N LEU A 317 -8.52 7.18 7.74
CA LEU A 317 -7.05 7.14 7.70
C LEU A 317 -6.46 8.32 8.49
N PRO A 318 -6.65 8.40 9.80
CA PRO A 318 -6.15 9.53 10.58
C PRO A 318 -4.61 9.54 10.60
N PRO A 319 -3.97 10.68 10.93
CA PRO A 319 -2.54 10.74 11.21
C PRO A 319 -2.13 9.70 12.26
N LEU A 320 -0.93 9.11 12.13
CA LEU A 320 -0.46 8.10 13.09
C LEU A 320 -0.24 8.66 14.50
N ILE A 321 0.01 9.96 14.59
CA ILE A 321 0.20 10.69 15.85
C ILE A 321 -1.11 11.14 16.50
N ILE A 322 -2.26 10.78 15.94
CA ILE A 322 -3.57 11.23 16.45
C ILE A 322 -3.78 10.85 17.90
N GLY A 323 -4.22 11.81 18.69
CA GLY A 323 -4.58 11.61 20.10
C GLY A 323 -6.03 11.17 20.30
N ARG A 324 -6.32 10.71 21.50
CA ARG A 324 -7.67 10.22 21.86
C ARG A 324 -8.73 11.30 21.73
N LYS A 325 -8.38 12.55 22.07
CA LYS A 325 -9.29 13.70 21.99
C LYS A 325 -9.74 13.97 20.55
N GLU A 326 -8.80 13.96 19.61
CA GLU A 326 -9.09 14.17 18.19
C GLU A 326 -9.88 12.99 17.59
N ILE A 327 -9.60 11.76 18.03
CA ILE A 327 -10.37 10.57 17.64
C ILE A 327 -11.82 10.71 18.11
N ASP A 328 -12.04 11.05 19.37
CA ASP A 328 -13.40 11.17 19.93
C ASP A 328 -14.19 12.29 19.25
N ALA A 329 -13.56 13.44 18.98
CA ALA A 329 -14.18 14.53 18.23
C ALA A 329 -14.57 14.12 16.78
N GLY A 330 -13.67 13.43 16.08
CA GLY A 330 -13.98 12.92 14.73
C GLY A 330 -15.11 11.88 14.74
N LEU A 331 -15.14 11.00 15.74
CA LEU A 331 -16.19 10.01 15.90
C LEU A 331 -17.55 10.65 16.25
N GLU A 332 -17.57 11.73 17.03
CA GLU A 332 -18.81 12.49 17.32
C GLU A 332 -19.41 13.09 16.05
N ILE A 333 -18.58 13.74 15.21
CA ILE A 333 -19.02 14.27 13.91
C ILE A 333 -19.56 13.14 13.03
N LEU A 334 -18.81 12.03 12.91
CA LEU A 334 -19.20 10.88 12.11
C LEU A 334 -20.54 10.27 12.59
N TYR A 335 -20.70 10.10 13.91
CA TYR A 335 -21.94 9.61 14.51
C TYR A 335 -23.12 10.52 14.18
N THR A 336 -22.94 11.83 14.33
CA THR A 336 -23.96 12.83 14.02
C THR A 336 -24.41 12.75 12.55
N VAL A 337 -23.45 12.59 11.63
CA VAL A 337 -23.73 12.45 10.19
C VAL A 337 -24.50 11.17 9.87
N LEU A 338 -24.14 10.07 10.53
CA LEU A 338 -24.74 8.75 10.26
C LEU A 338 -26.12 8.55 10.91
N THR A 339 -26.53 9.41 11.86
CA THR A 339 -27.79 9.30 12.58
C THR A 339 -28.82 10.39 12.23
N ARG A 340 -28.44 11.34 11.36
CA ARG A 340 -29.35 12.31 10.77
C ARG A 340 -30.19 11.66 9.67
#